data_26f8af4bed6df0ec16ce01f305c0e8d5
#
_entry.id   26f8af4bed6df0ec16ce01f305c0e8d5
#
_cell.length_a   1.000
_cell.length_b   1.000
_cell.length_c   1.000
_cell.angle_alpha   90.00
_cell.angle_beta   90.00
_cell.angle_gamma   90.00
#
_symmetry.space_group_name_H-M   'P 1'
#
loop_
_entity.id
_entity.type
_entity.pdbx_description
1 polymer ?
#
loop_
_entity_poly.entity_id
_entity_poly.type
_entity_poly.pdbx_seq_one_letter_code
_entity_poly.pdbx_strand_id
1 'polypeptide(L)'
;MKAEHLMIQNLCCPIGITTKRPIFSYWISGGRITEENRWLKQSAFRIVAASSMELLNKDCGDLWDSGVERQKETFGIQYNGKELVSGQRVYWKVRVWDENKAASDWSEAAFFEMGLLEKEDWKGVWIGQGDNWTGNKSAAPQFVCDFTINDIAQIEAARLYISGLGIFYGFLNGKKLADTFFEPGE
;
A
#
# COMPACT_ATOMS: atom_id res chain seq x y z
N MET A 1 -11.19 -11.69 20.54
CA MET A 1 -11.04 -10.45 19.77
C MET A 1 -9.83 -10.60 18.87
N LYS A 2 -9.92 -10.20 17.58
CA LYS A 2 -8.81 -10.27 16.60
C LYS A 2 -8.90 -9.05 15.68
N ALA A 3 -7.76 -8.52 15.28
CA ALA A 3 -7.71 -7.46 14.26
C ALA A 3 -7.70 -8.09 12.87
N GLU A 4 -8.54 -7.58 11.98
CA GLU A 4 -8.76 -8.07 10.61
C GLU A 4 -8.94 -6.89 9.65
N HIS A 5 -8.96 -7.14 8.35
CA HIS A 5 -9.13 -6.10 7.32
C HIS A 5 -8.17 -4.92 7.51
N LEU A 6 -6.88 -5.25 7.55
CA LEU A 6 -5.82 -4.26 7.68
C LEU A 6 -5.77 -3.36 6.45
N MET A 7 -5.82 -2.06 6.65
CA MET A 7 -5.87 -1.06 5.58
C MET A 7 -4.86 0.06 5.82
N ILE A 8 -4.33 0.57 4.73
CA ILE A 8 -3.53 1.80 4.67
C ILE A 8 -4.27 2.78 3.76
N GLN A 9 -4.53 4.00 4.24
CA GLN A 9 -5.33 5.02 3.53
C GLN A 9 -6.70 4.45 3.05
N ASN A 10 -7.33 3.59 3.89
CA ASN A 10 -8.57 2.87 3.61
C ASN A 10 -8.50 1.88 2.42
N LEU A 11 -7.31 1.48 2.00
CA LEU A 11 -7.08 0.50 0.94
C LEU A 11 -6.39 -0.75 1.48
N CYS A 12 -6.79 -1.92 0.98
CA CYS A 12 -6.14 -3.18 1.31
C CYS A 12 -4.87 -3.36 0.47
N CYS A 13 -3.73 -3.53 1.13
CA CYS A 13 -2.43 -3.77 0.49
C CYS A 13 -2.12 -2.81 -0.67
N PRO A 14 -2.26 -1.49 -0.50
CA PRO A 14 -2.08 -0.54 -1.58
C PRO A 14 -0.62 -0.46 -2.04
N ILE A 15 -0.45 -0.15 -3.32
CA ILE A 15 0.82 0.27 -3.90
C ILE A 15 0.71 1.72 -4.35
N GLY A 16 1.82 2.46 -4.30
CA GLY A 16 1.84 3.85 -4.75
C GLY A 16 1.40 4.87 -3.70
N ILE A 17 1.57 4.58 -2.41
CA ILE A 17 1.30 5.55 -1.33
C ILE A 17 2.29 6.71 -1.42
N THR A 18 1.79 7.95 -1.47
CA THR A 18 2.61 9.15 -1.63
C THR A 18 2.80 9.94 -0.34
N THR A 19 2.03 9.66 0.72
CA THR A 19 2.23 10.32 2.01
C THR A 19 3.31 9.63 2.83
N LYS A 20 4.29 10.40 3.34
CA LYS A 20 5.36 9.90 4.23
C LYS A 20 4.85 9.42 5.59
N ARG A 21 3.61 9.77 5.95
CA ARG A 21 2.96 9.35 7.20
C ARG A 21 1.60 8.71 6.88
N PRO A 22 1.57 7.50 6.32
CA PRO A 22 0.32 6.82 5.99
C PRO A 22 -0.53 6.56 7.23
N ILE A 23 -1.84 6.50 7.01
CA ILE A 23 -2.82 6.23 8.05
C ILE A 23 -3.18 4.74 8.05
N PHE A 24 -3.03 4.13 9.19
CA PHE A 24 -3.37 2.73 9.46
C PHE A 24 -4.80 2.63 9.97
N SER A 25 -5.50 1.62 9.53
CA SER A 25 -6.81 1.24 10.05
C SER A 25 -7.01 -0.27 9.95
N TYR A 26 -7.88 -0.80 10.79
CA TYR A 26 -8.25 -2.21 10.82
C TYR A 26 -9.62 -2.38 11.45
N TRP A 27 -10.23 -3.52 11.23
CA TRP A 27 -11.46 -3.88 11.92
C TRP A 27 -11.16 -4.84 13.05
N ILE A 28 -12.07 -4.90 14.03
CA ILE A 28 -12.01 -5.86 15.11
C ILE A 28 -13.13 -6.86 14.91
N SER A 29 -12.78 -8.14 14.86
CA SER A 29 -13.72 -9.24 14.95
C SER A 29 -13.71 -9.83 16.35
N GLY A 30 -14.89 -10.12 16.87
CA GLY A 30 -15.06 -10.75 18.19
C GLY A 30 -14.96 -12.27 18.16
N GLY A 31 -14.71 -12.88 17.01
CA GLY A 31 -14.97 -14.30 16.82
C GLY A 31 -16.47 -14.59 16.90
N ARG A 32 -16.85 -15.80 17.36
CA ARG A 32 -18.27 -16.13 17.59
C ARG A 32 -18.82 -15.23 18.69
N ILE A 33 -19.82 -14.40 18.38
CA ILE A 33 -20.45 -13.51 19.36
C ILE A 33 -21.15 -14.38 20.41
N THR A 34 -20.66 -14.29 21.64
CA THR A 34 -21.30 -14.86 22.83
C THR A 34 -21.84 -13.73 23.71
N GLU A 35 -22.68 -14.05 24.68
CA GLU A 35 -23.16 -13.03 25.64
C GLU A 35 -21.99 -12.39 26.39
N GLU A 36 -20.94 -13.15 26.67
CA GLU A 36 -19.76 -12.67 27.43
C GLU A 36 -18.85 -11.75 26.60
N ASN A 37 -18.75 -11.93 25.27
CA ASN A 37 -17.85 -11.14 24.42
C ASN A 37 -18.54 -10.07 23.57
N ARG A 38 -19.87 -9.98 23.63
CA ARG A 38 -20.68 -9.03 22.84
C ARG A 38 -20.25 -7.57 23.03
N TRP A 39 -19.69 -7.23 24.17
CA TRP A 39 -19.35 -5.87 24.58
C TRP A 39 -17.84 -5.63 24.70
N LEU A 40 -17.02 -6.60 24.35
CA LEU A 40 -15.56 -6.43 24.39
C LEU A 40 -15.14 -5.33 23.43
N LYS A 41 -14.51 -4.30 23.98
CA LYS A 41 -13.96 -3.16 23.24
C LYS A 41 -12.45 -3.19 23.33
N GLN A 42 -11.81 -2.68 22.30
CA GLN A 42 -10.38 -2.44 22.33
C GLN A 42 -10.04 -1.42 23.43
N SER A 43 -8.99 -1.70 24.17
CA SER A 43 -8.41 -0.77 25.15
C SER A 43 -7.01 -0.32 24.75
N ALA A 44 -6.31 -1.12 23.94
CA ALA A 44 -4.98 -0.82 23.45
C ALA A 44 -4.68 -1.58 22.15
N PHE A 45 -3.66 -1.13 21.44
CA PHE A 45 -3.09 -1.83 20.28
C PHE A 45 -1.55 -1.75 20.28
N ARG A 46 -0.91 -2.59 19.50
CA ARG A 46 0.49 -2.47 19.08
C ARG A 46 0.59 -2.81 17.61
N ILE A 47 1.17 -1.90 16.84
CA ILE A 47 1.48 -2.08 15.42
C ILE A 47 2.99 -2.31 15.30
N VAL A 48 3.35 -3.31 14.51
CA VAL A 48 4.73 -3.58 14.11
C VAL A 48 4.79 -3.48 12.60
N ALA A 49 5.72 -2.66 12.09
CA ALA A 49 5.98 -2.48 10.66
C ALA A 49 7.46 -2.76 10.36
N ALA A 50 7.71 -3.58 9.34
CA ALA A 50 9.02 -4.09 9.01
C ALA A 50 9.34 -3.99 7.52
N SER A 51 10.63 -3.91 7.19
CA SER A 51 11.12 -3.88 5.81
C SER A 51 11.04 -5.25 5.11
N SER A 52 10.85 -6.32 5.86
CA SER A 52 10.71 -7.68 5.32
C SER A 52 9.75 -8.54 6.13
N MET A 53 9.19 -9.57 5.49
CA MET A 53 8.36 -10.57 6.17
C MET A 53 9.14 -11.35 7.23
N GLU A 54 10.43 -11.57 7.01
CA GLU A 54 11.29 -12.28 7.96
C GLU A 54 11.39 -11.52 9.29
N LEU A 55 11.62 -10.22 9.24
CA LEU A 55 11.66 -9.35 10.42
C LEU A 55 10.29 -9.28 11.09
N LEU A 56 9.22 -9.12 10.28
CA LEU A 56 7.86 -9.07 10.81
C LEU A 56 7.49 -10.35 11.56
N ASN A 57 7.88 -11.52 11.05
CA ASN A 57 7.63 -12.82 11.69
C ASN A 57 8.37 -12.98 13.03
N LYS A 58 9.48 -12.26 13.20
CA LYS A 58 10.24 -12.19 14.47
C LYS A 58 9.72 -11.07 15.40
N ASP A 59 8.58 -10.46 15.11
CA ASP A 59 8.02 -9.31 15.82
C ASP A 59 8.99 -8.11 15.88
N CYS A 60 9.90 -8.01 14.90
CA CYS A 60 10.89 -6.96 14.79
C CYS A 60 10.37 -5.85 13.86
N GLY A 61 9.97 -4.73 14.43
CA GLY A 61 9.54 -3.53 13.70
C GLY A 61 10.73 -2.61 13.42
N ASP A 62 11.59 -3.00 12.49
CA ASP A 62 12.76 -2.21 12.13
C ASP A 62 12.41 -0.85 11.51
N LEU A 63 11.21 -0.71 10.96
CA LEU A 63 10.65 0.55 10.46
C LEU A 63 9.79 1.25 11.50
N TRP A 64 8.93 0.51 12.19
CA TRP A 64 8.09 1.06 13.26
C TRP A 64 7.60 -0.04 14.21
N ASP A 65 7.71 0.26 15.49
CA ASP A 65 7.03 -0.44 16.57
C ASP A 65 6.34 0.62 17.42
N SER A 66 5.02 0.64 17.41
CA SER A 66 4.27 1.64 18.17
C SER A 66 4.41 1.45 19.70
N GLY A 67 4.93 0.29 20.13
CA GLY A 67 4.70 -0.15 21.49
C GLY A 67 3.22 -0.40 21.77
N VAL A 68 2.85 -0.55 23.03
CA VAL A 68 1.45 -0.70 23.43
C VAL A 68 0.82 0.67 23.63
N GLU A 69 0.02 1.08 22.65
CA GLU A 69 -0.71 2.34 22.67
C GLU A 69 -2.11 2.14 23.28
N ARG A 70 -2.41 2.91 24.33
CA ARG A 70 -3.71 2.83 25.04
C ARG A 70 -4.75 3.70 24.34
N GLN A 71 -5.26 3.19 23.23
CA GLN A 71 -6.26 3.84 22.40
C GLN A 71 -7.37 2.85 22.01
N LYS A 72 -8.59 3.38 21.86
CA LYS A 72 -9.78 2.60 21.49
C LYS A 72 -10.04 2.64 19.98
N GLU A 73 -9.49 3.62 19.31
CA GLU A 73 -9.65 3.85 17.88
C GLU A 73 -8.93 2.76 17.09
N THR A 74 -9.60 2.30 16.04
CA THR A 74 -9.08 1.31 15.09
C THR A 74 -8.79 1.93 13.72
N PHE A 75 -8.91 3.24 13.62
CA PHE A 75 -8.73 4.04 12.41
C PHE A 75 -8.01 5.35 12.74
N GLY A 76 -7.49 6.00 11.72
CA GLY A 76 -6.80 7.28 11.89
C GLY A 76 -5.44 7.18 12.58
N ILE A 77 -4.87 5.97 12.69
CA ILE A 77 -3.59 5.76 13.36
C ILE A 77 -2.47 6.16 12.41
N GLN A 78 -1.83 7.28 12.71
CA GLN A 78 -0.78 7.81 11.86
C GLN A 78 0.54 7.07 12.07
N TYR A 79 1.21 6.72 10.98
CA TYR A 79 2.57 6.20 11.01
C TYR A 79 3.53 7.17 11.69
N ASN A 80 4.28 6.68 12.67
CA ASN A 80 5.25 7.47 13.42
C ASN A 80 6.60 6.72 13.58
N GLY A 81 6.97 5.98 12.54
CA GLY A 81 8.22 5.25 12.48
C GLY A 81 9.33 6.01 11.73
N LYS A 82 10.31 5.25 11.25
CA LYS A 82 11.39 5.78 10.41
C LYS A 82 10.85 6.38 9.12
N GLU A 83 11.54 7.36 8.56
CA GLU A 83 11.19 7.95 7.28
C GLU A 83 11.12 6.87 6.19
N LEU A 84 10.01 6.90 5.43
CA LEU A 84 9.77 5.99 4.33
C LEU A 84 10.33 6.59 3.03
N VAL A 85 10.87 5.73 2.17
CA VAL A 85 11.49 6.13 0.90
C VAL A 85 10.68 5.65 -0.30
N SER A 86 10.90 6.26 -1.45
CA SER A 86 10.22 5.92 -2.70
C SER A 86 10.38 4.44 -3.07
N GLY A 87 9.28 3.81 -3.47
CA GLY A 87 9.25 2.39 -3.85
C GLY A 87 9.39 1.40 -2.69
N GLN A 88 9.52 1.88 -1.45
CA GLN A 88 9.71 1.01 -0.29
C GLN A 88 8.45 0.19 -0.01
N ARG A 89 8.61 -1.13 0.11
CA ARG A 89 7.57 -2.01 0.62
C ARG A 89 7.69 -2.14 2.12
N VAL A 90 6.56 -2.06 2.80
CA VAL A 90 6.43 -2.17 4.26
C VAL A 90 5.44 -3.29 4.57
N TYR A 91 5.85 -4.23 5.39
CA TYR A 91 5.00 -5.28 5.92
C TYR A 91 4.60 -4.91 7.34
N TRP A 92 3.37 -5.19 7.73
CA TRP A 92 2.90 -4.82 9.05
C TRP A 92 1.84 -5.75 9.58
N LYS A 93 1.69 -5.75 10.89
CA LYS A 93 0.66 -6.47 11.63
C LYS A 93 0.29 -5.71 12.89
N VAL A 94 -0.85 -6.06 13.46
CA VAL A 94 -1.36 -5.43 14.67
C VAL A 94 -1.84 -6.47 15.65
N ARG A 95 -1.64 -6.20 16.94
CA ARG A 95 -2.19 -6.91 18.07
C ARG A 95 -3.01 -5.94 18.90
N VAL A 96 -4.14 -6.40 19.42
CA VAL A 96 -5.06 -5.57 20.21
C VAL A 96 -5.29 -6.16 21.60
N TRP A 97 -5.67 -5.33 22.53
CA TRP A 97 -6.05 -5.71 23.90
C TRP A 97 -7.48 -5.31 24.16
N ASP A 98 -8.21 -6.13 24.89
CA ASP A 98 -9.54 -5.81 25.37
C ASP A 98 -9.52 -4.97 26.65
N GLU A 99 -10.71 -4.63 27.18
CA GLU A 99 -10.85 -3.88 28.43
C GLU A 99 -10.34 -4.65 29.67
N ASN A 100 -10.26 -5.97 29.58
CA ASN A 100 -9.69 -6.85 30.63
C ASN A 100 -8.16 -6.99 30.50
N LYS A 101 -7.54 -6.27 29.56
CA LYS A 101 -6.11 -6.32 29.24
C LYS A 101 -5.65 -7.68 28.67
N ALA A 102 -6.58 -8.50 28.18
CA ALA A 102 -6.24 -9.72 27.46
C ALA A 102 -5.78 -9.39 26.04
N ALA A 103 -4.59 -9.84 25.66
CA ALA A 103 -4.04 -9.64 24.35
C ALA A 103 -4.65 -10.63 23.34
N SER A 104 -4.95 -10.17 22.13
CA SER A 104 -5.25 -11.05 21.00
C SER A 104 -3.98 -11.72 20.48
N ASP A 105 -4.13 -12.70 19.60
CA ASP A 105 -3.07 -13.04 18.66
C ASP A 105 -2.77 -11.86 17.73
N TRP A 106 -1.62 -11.91 17.06
CA TRP A 106 -1.34 -11.00 15.97
C TRP A 106 -2.35 -11.19 14.83
N SER A 107 -2.64 -10.11 14.13
CA SER A 107 -3.36 -10.17 12.86
C SER A 107 -2.56 -10.97 11.81
N GLU A 108 -3.20 -11.35 10.72
CA GLU A 108 -2.49 -11.68 9.51
C GLU A 108 -1.61 -10.49 9.08
N ALA A 109 -0.50 -10.79 8.41
CA ALA A 109 0.36 -9.75 7.86
C ALA A 109 -0.30 -9.07 6.66
N ALA A 110 -0.16 -7.74 6.60
CA ALA A 110 -0.50 -6.94 5.43
C ALA A 110 0.75 -6.21 4.94
N PHE A 111 0.67 -5.61 3.76
CA PHE A 111 1.74 -4.77 3.25
C PHE A 111 1.18 -3.50 2.60
N PHE A 112 2.04 -2.55 2.40
CA PHE A 112 1.84 -1.43 1.47
C PHE A 112 3.16 -1.09 0.80
N GLU A 113 3.08 -0.33 -0.28
CA GLU A 113 4.27 0.10 -1.00
C GLU A 113 4.19 1.60 -1.28
N MET A 114 5.29 2.28 -1.03
CA MET A 114 5.41 3.69 -1.31
C MET A 114 5.46 3.93 -2.81
N GLY A 115 4.86 5.02 -3.25
CA GLY A 115 5.04 5.55 -4.60
C GLY A 115 6.36 6.32 -4.72
N LEU A 116 6.47 7.13 -5.75
CA LEU A 116 7.54 8.10 -5.89
C LEU A 116 7.23 9.31 -5.02
N LEU A 117 8.09 9.59 -4.05
CA LEU A 117 7.87 10.63 -3.04
C LEU A 117 8.47 11.97 -3.43
N GLU A 118 9.58 11.92 -4.16
CA GLU A 118 10.32 13.10 -4.57
C GLU A 118 10.24 13.26 -6.10
N LYS A 119 10.28 14.50 -6.57
CA LYS A 119 10.22 14.79 -7.99
C LYS A 119 11.38 14.15 -8.77
N GLU A 120 12.52 14.07 -8.14
CA GLU A 120 13.75 13.51 -8.68
C GLU A 120 13.70 11.98 -8.85
N ASP A 121 12.77 11.31 -8.17
CA ASP A 121 12.56 9.86 -8.30
C ASP A 121 11.86 9.51 -9.61
N TRP A 122 11.14 10.47 -10.18
CA TRP A 122 10.50 10.33 -11.48
C TRP A 122 11.54 10.43 -12.60
N LYS A 123 11.85 9.29 -13.25
CA LYS A 123 12.83 9.21 -14.35
C LYS A 123 12.19 9.26 -15.74
N GLY A 124 10.86 9.17 -15.80
CA GLY A 124 10.12 9.24 -17.04
C GLY A 124 10.18 10.64 -17.67
N VAL A 125 10.09 10.67 -18.99
CA VAL A 125 9.95 11.91 -19.76
C VAL A 125 8.58 11.93 -20.43
N TRP A 126 8.05 13.13 -20.66
CA TRP A 126 6.82 13.27 -21.41
C TRP A 126 7.03 12.84 -22.85
N ILE A 127 6.15 11.98 -23.34
CA ILE A 127 6.08 11.57 -24.74
C ILE A 127 4.77 12.11 -25.32
N GLY A 128 4.81 12.51 -26.57
CA GLY A 128 3.65 13.10 -27.25
C GLY A 128 3.80 13.02 -28.76
N GLN A 129 2.73 13.36 -29.44
CA GLN A 129 2.78 13.60 -30.89
C GLN A 129 3.52 14.92 -31.11
N GLY A 130 4.57 14.90 -31.93
CA GLY A 130 5.35 16.11 -32.22
C GLY A 130 4.48 17.26 -32.81
N ASP A 131 5.00 18.48 -32.77
CA ASP A 131 4.33 19.70 -33.24
C ASP A 131 3.84 19.66 -34.70
N ASN A 132 4.44 18.80 -35.54
CA ASN A 132 4.12 18.61 -36.93
C ASN A 132 3.05 17.55 -37.20
N TRP A 133 2.36 17.07 -36.18
CA TRP A 133 1.32 16.05 -36.37
C TRP A 133 0.12 16.64 -37.11
N THR A 134 -0.08 16.21 -38.36
CA THR A 134 -1.17 16.64 -39.26
C THR A 134 -2.30 15.60 -39.35
N GLY A 135 -2.23 14.53 -38.57
CA GLY A 135 -3.21 13.46 -38.60
C GLY A 135 -4.57 13.82 -38.05
N ASN A 136 -5.49 12.86 -38.07
CA ASN A 136 -6.83 13.03 -37.53
C ASN A 136 -6.81 13.34 -36.03
N LYS A 137 -7.16 14.56 -35.64
CA LYS A 137 -7.21 15.00 -34.23
C LYS A 137 -8.22 14.21 -33.38
N SER A 138 -9.06 13.40 -33.98
CA SER A 138 -10.05 12.55 -33.30
C SER A 138 -9.50 11.19 -32.91
N ALA A 139 -8.31 10.79 -33.37
CA ALA A 139 -7.71 9.51 -33.04
C ALA A 139 -6.80 9.63 -31.82
N ALA A 140 -7.01 8.77 -30.82
CA ALA A 140 -6.10 8.66 -29.69
C ALA A 140 -4.75 8.11 -30.16
N PRO A 141 -3.62 8.73 -29.79
CA PRO A 141 -2.30 8.22 -30.15
C PRO A 141 -2.00 6.91 -29.41
N GLN A 142 -1.30 6.01 -30.11
CA GLN A 142 -0.76 4.81 -29.49
C GLN A 142 0.77 4.93 -29.43
N PHE A 143 1.31 4.78 -28.21
CA PHE A 143 2.74 4.73 -27.99
C PHE A 143 3.15 3.28 -27.71
N VAL A 144 4.17 2.80 -28.39
CA VAL A 144 4.67 1.43 -28.24
C VAL A 144 6.16 1.48 -27.95
N CYS A 145 6.59 0.67 -27.02
CA CYS A 145 8.01 0.50 -26.69
C CYS A 145 8.29 -0.99 -26.46
N ASP A 146 9.27 -1.52 -27.16
CA ASP A 146 9.77 -2.86 -26.93
C ASP A 146 10.96 -2.82 -25.98
N PHE A 147 11.01 -3.75 -25.03
CA PHE A 147 12.15 -3.94 -24.16
C PHE A 147 12.43 -5.43 -23.95
N THR A 148 13.69 -5.75 -23.70
CA THR A 148 14.13 -7.13 -23.49
C THR A 148 14.62 -7.31 -22.06
N ILE A 149 14.19 -8.38 -21.41
CA ILE A 149 14.70 -8.83 -20.14
C ILE A 149 15.61 -10.03 -20.39
N ASN A 150 16.91 -9.86 -20.13
CA ASN A 150 17.90 -10.89 -20.42
C ASN A 150 17.83 -12.09 -19.49
N ASP A 151 17.48 -11.87 -18.22
CA ASP A 151 17.35 -12.94 -17.22
C ASP A 151 16.16 -12.67 -16.30
N ILE A 152 15.07 -13.34 -16.59
CA ILE A 152 13.83 -13.24 -15.81
C ILE A 152 14.01 -13.81 -14.38
N ALA A 153 14.91 -14.77 -14.18
CA ALA A 153 15.10 -15.40 -12.89
C ALA A 153 15.71 -14.46 -11.83
N GLN A 154 16.33 -13.38 -12.25
CA GLN A 154 16.91 -12.37 -11.36
C GLN A 154 15.94 -11.25 -10.98
N ILE A 155 14.71 -11.27 -11.51
CA ILE A 155 13.71 -10.22 -11.23
C ILE A 155 12.86 -10.63 -10.04
N GLU A 156 13.06 -9.98 -8.92
CA GLU A 156 12.19 -10.16 -7.75
C GLU A 156 10.88 -9.38 -7.86
N ALA A 157 10.92 -8.18 -8.43
CA ALA A 157 9.75 -7.34 -8.63
C ALA A 157 9.94 -6.36 -9.79
N ALA A 158 8.84 -5.97 -10.43
CA ALA A 158 8.82 -4.90 -11.42
C ALA A 158 7.69 -3.91 -11.09
N ARG A 159 7.95 -2.62 -11.31
CA ARG A 159 6.97 -1.56 -11.16
C ARG A 159 6.99 -0.66 -12.38
N LEU A 160 5.80 -0.41 -12.90
CA LEU A 160 5.58 0.59 -13.93
C LEU A 160 5.00 1.83 -13.29
N TYR A 161 5.72 2.95 -13.41
CA TYR A 161 5.22 4.27 -13.07
C TYR A 161 4.84 4.98 -14.35
N ILE A 162 3.56 5.31 -14.50
CA ILE A 162 3.03 5.95 -15.69
C ILE A 162 2.03 7.02 -15.31
N SER A 163 2.07 8.14 -16.01
CA SER A 163 1.08 9.21 -15.91
C SER A 163 0.76 9.74 -17.30
N GLY A 164 -0.39 10.36 -17.46
CA GLY A 164 -0.82 10.93 -18.73
C GLY A 164 -1.64 12.20 -18.52
N LEU A 165 -1.63 13.10 -19.49
CA LEU A 165 -2.55 14.24 -19.55
C LEU A 165 -3.85 13.74 -20.20
N GLY A 166 -4.82 13.34 -19.39
CA GLY A 166 -6.08 12.75 -19.83
C GLY A 166 -6.16 11.24 -19.65
N ILE A 167 -7.21 10.64 -20.19
CA ILE A 167 -7.50 9.22 -20.04
C ILE A 167 -6.56 8.38 -20.90
N PHE A 168 -5.97 7.35 -20.35
CA PHE A 168 -5.13 6.41 -21.10
C PHE A 168 -5.33 4.96 -20.66
N TYR A 169 -4.91 4.03 -21.52
CA TYR A 169 -4.85 2.61 -21.23
C TYR A 169 -3.41 2.12 -21.35
N GLY A 170 -2.98 1.34 -20.38
CA GLY A 170 -1.71 0.64 -20.44
C GLY A 170 -1.90 -0.83 -20.82
N PHE A 171 -1.01 -1.34 -21.66
CA PHE A 171 -0.96 -2.74 -22.06
C PHE A 171 0.47 -3.25 -21.93
N LEU A 172 0.61 -4.50 -21.50
CA LEU A 172 1.88 -5.23 -21.51
C LEU A 172 1.68 -6.54 -22.25
N ASN A 173 2.41 -6.76 -23.34
CA ASN A 173 2.27 -7.93 -24.20
C ASN A 173 0.80 -8.21 -24.60
N GLY A 174 0.08 -7.15 -24.98
CA GLY A 174 -1.32 -7.21 -25.39
C GLY A 174 -2.34 -7.40 -24.26
N LYS A 175 -1.91 -7.55 -23.01
CA LYS A 175 -2.79 -7.63 -21.85
C LYS A 175 -2.96 -6.27 -21.20
N LYS A 176 -4.19 -5.86 -20.93
CA LYS A 176 -4.49 -4.63 -20.23
C LYS A 176 -3.93 -4.67 -18.80
N LEU A 177 -3.30 -3.59 -18.34
CA LEU A 177 -2.63 -3.51 -17.04
C LEU A 177 -3.60 -3.34 -15.87
N ALA A 178 -4.77 -2.75 -16.12
CA ALA A 178 -5.81 -2.56 -15.13
C ALA A 178 -7.19 -2.58 -15.78
N ASP A 179 -8.21 -2.97 -15.03
CA ASP A 179 -9.60 -2.97 -15.50
C ASP A 179 -10.23 -1.57 -15.52
N THR A 180 -9.61 -0.63 -14.84
CA THR A 180 -10.01 0.78 -14.78
C THR A 180 -9.20 1.63 -15.76
N PHE A 181 -9.69 2.83 -16.02
CA PHE A 181 -8.93 3.88 -16.72
C PHE A 181 -7.86 4.44 -15.79
N PHE A 182 -6.71 4.77 -16.33
CA PHE A 182 -5.74 5.60 -15.63
C PHE A 182 -6.11 7.06 -15.92
N GLU A 183 -6.56 7.74 -14.90
CA GLU A 183 -6.74 9.18 -14.89
C GLU A 183 -5.69 9.75 -13.94
N PRO A 184 -4.97 10.83 -14.32
CA PRO A 184 -4.23 11.55 -13.32
C PRO A 184 -5.26 12.13 -12.34
N GLY A 185 -5.16 11.75 -11.07
CA GLY A 185 -5.92 12.42 -10.02
C GLY A 185 -5.50 13.88 -9.95
N GLU A 186 -6.48 14.79 -9.81
CA GLU A 186 -6.23 16.18 -9.47
C GLU A 186 -5.66 16.31 -8.04
#